data_b5d8d8768093ab8f906b43a73c5f4da2
#
_entry.id   b5d8d8768093ab8f906b43a73c5f4da2
#
_cell.length_a   1.000
_cell.length_b   1.000
_cell.length_c   1.000
_cell.angle_alpha   90.00
_cell.angle_beta   90.00
_cell.angle_gamma   90.00
#
_symmetry.space_group_name_H-M   'P 1'
#
loop_
_entity.id
_entity.type
_entity.pdbx_description
1 polymer ?
#
loop_
_entity_poly.entity_id
_entity_poly.type
_entity_poly.pdbx_seq_one_letter_code
_entity_poly.pdbx_strand_id
1 'polypeptide(L)'
;MTKKKLSHRESKQAIQQIIGWTPPAFHQASECYVSFKAFDPCNNTMRLKKIMLNHIKGKRNQRAYGEELVKRLTQKLLEGWNPWIEESYPEEYALFSDVCDKYKTYLAKITKEGGIKPGTKSNYECKLSFMLKWVEKDKKITYIYQFNKKFVCDFLDYVLVDRNNTLRTRNNYIGWLKSFSGYLIERGYVQKDPTEGVNASTKLGPKNRSVIPNDVLLQIKSYLEKENKHFLLACYILHYLFVRPHEMTFLKIKDISREKKTLTLNGTYTKNGHDAIVTIPNHVIALMEELDIFSVPPDFYLFGKKFRPGMTPIPAERFSRFWVDNVKKALGLSDFYKFYSLKDTGITNMIKAKTDLLTVRDQARHSSVKVTNIYTPQDCKEANHDLIGYEGVF
;
A
#
# COMPACT_ATOMS: atom_id res chain seq x y z
N MET A 1 -19.64 -15.79 42.87
CA MET A 1 -19.34 -16.44 41.57
C MET A 1 -18.36 -17.58 41.82
N THR A 2 -18.85 -18.80 41.85
CA THR A 2 -18.08 -20.02 42.10
C THR A 2 -17.29 -20.38 40.85
N LYS A 3 -15.94 -20.29 40.90
CA LYS A 3 -15.05 -20.78 39.83
C LYS A 3 -15.21 -22.30 39.71
N LYS A 4 -15.87 -22.76 38.65
CA LYS A 4 -15.93 -24.17 38.28
C LYS A 4 -14.50 -24.66 38.04
N LYS A 5 -13.97 -25.55 38.89
CA LYS A 5 -12.71 -26.24 38.63
C LYS A 5 -12.92 -27.18 37.43
N LEU A 6 -12.15 -26.99 36.36
CA LEU A 6 -12.12 -27.91 35.24
C LEU A 6 -11.74 -29.32 35.71
N SER A 7 -12.37 -30.35 35.16
CA SER A 7 -12.03 -31.73 35.44
C SER A 7 -10.58 -32.01 35.00
N HIS A 8 -9.93 -33.00 35.63
CA HIS A 8 -8.54 -33.37 35.31
C HIS A 8 -8.36 -33.76 33.82
N ARG A 9 -9.43 -34.17 33.14
CA ARG A 9 -9.48 -34.53 31.73
C ARG A 9 -9.57 -33.26 30.84
N GLU A 10 -10.35 -32.28 31.25
CA GLU A 10 -10.48 -30.98 30.56
C GLU A 10 -9.22 -30.12 30.70
N SER A 11 -8.56 -30.16 31.87
CA SER A 11 -7.27 -29.46 32.05
C SER A 11 -6.14 -30.09 31.22
N LYS A 12 -6.11 -31.44 31.07
CA LYS A 12 -5.15 -32.12 30.18
C LYS A 12 -5.39 -31.77 28.70
N GLN A 13 -6.65 -31.69 28.26
CA GLN A 13 -6.98 -31.25 26.87
C GLN A 13 -6.61 -29.79 26.63
N ALA A 14 -6.87 -28.91 27.59
CA ALA A 14 -6.46 -27.50 27.46
C ALA A 14 -4.93 -27.33 27.40
N ILE A 15 -4.17 -28.07 28.20
CA ILE A 15 -2.70 -28.09 28.19
C ILE A 15 -2.18 -28.65 26.85
N GLN A 16 -2.80 -29.70 26.31
CA GLN A 16 -2.45 -30.28 25.02
C GLN A 16 -2.66 -29.29 23.85
N GLN A 17 -3.70 -28.48 23.91
CA GLN A 17 -3.94 -27.41 22.91
C GLN A 17 -2.91 -26.28 22.97
N ILE A 18 -2.35 -25.99 24.15
CA ILE A 18 -1.37 -24.92 24.35
C ILE A 18 0.02 -25.36 23.90
N ILE A 19 0.43 -26.60 24.17
CA ILE A 19 1.80 -27.11 23.93
C ILE A 19 1.95 -27.67 22.52
N GLY A 20 0.87 -28.09 21.86
CA GLY A 20 0.89 -28.63 20.48
C GLY A 20 1.51 -30.03 20.36
N TRP A 21 2.02 -30.63 21.42
CA TRP A 21 2.57 -31.99 21.47
C TRP A 21 2.52 -32.60 22.87
N THR A 22 2.65 -33.93 22.96
CA THR A 22 2.80 -34.66 24.25
C THR A 22 4.24 -35.17 24.39
N PRO A 23 4.79 -35.25 25.61
CA PRO A 23 6.12 -35.79 25.83
C PRO A 23 6.26 -37.17 25.19
N PRO A 24 7.37 -37.43 24.44
CA PRO A 24 7.68 -38.75 23.93
C PRO A 24 7.85 -39.76 25.07
N ALA A 25 7.30 -40.95 24.87
CA ALA A 25 7.39 -42.03 25.83
C ALA A 25 7.92 -43.31 25.17
N PHE A 26 8.84 -44.02 25.86
CA PHE A 26 9.38 -45.30 25.40
C PHE A 26 8.46 -46.44 25.91
N HIS A 27 8.14 -47.37 25.01
CA HIS A 27 7.33 -48.54 25.29
C HIS A 27 8.07 -49.80 24.90
N GLN A 28 8.13 -50.75 25.83
CA GLN A 28 8.80 -52.06 25.62
C GLN A 28 7.87 -53.16 26.15
N ALA A 29 7.11 -53.77 25.26
CA ALA A 29 6.23 -54.91 25.51
C ALA A 29 6.40 -55.97 24.43
N SER A 30 5.38 -56.44 23.80
CA SER A 30 5.44 -57.26 22.57
C SER A 30 6.06 -56.52 21.38
N GLU A 31 5.84 -55.20 21.32
CA GLU A 31 6.47 -54.28 20.40
C GLU A 31 7.30 -53.26 21.17
N CYS A 32 8.42 -52.87 20.58
CA CYS A 32 9.32 -51.87 21.12
C CYS A 32 9.27 -50.60 20.25
N TYR A 33 8.83 -49.47 20.84
CA TYR A 33 8.66 -48.21 20.13
C TYR A 33 8.73 -47.02 21.08
N VAL A 34 9.00 -45.84 20.47
CA VAL A 34 8.75 -44.53 21.11
C VAL A 34 7.53 -43.92 20.50
N SER A 35 6.62 -43.35 21.30
CA SER A 35 5.42 -42.66 20.82
C SER A 35 5.21 -41.33 21.48
N PHE A 36 4.62 -40.41 20.72
CA PHE A 36 4.13 -39.12 21.20
C PHE A 36 3.02 -38.63 20.29
N LYS A 37 2.20 -37.69 20.75
CA LYS A 37 1.25 -37.00 19.90
C LYS A 37 1.80 -35.63 19.57
N ALA A 38 1.61 -35.19 18.33
CA ALA A 38 1.87 -33.84 17.88
C ALA A 38 0.67 -33.31 17.10
N PHE A 39 0.46 -32.01 17.17
CA PHE A 39 -0.61 -31.36 16.44
C PHE A 39 -0.35 -31.43 14.95
N ASP A 40 -1.29 -32.01 14.21
CA ASP A 40 -1.29 -32.02 12.74
C ASP A 40 -2.09 -30.85 12.23
N PRO A 41 -1.46 -29.81 11.67
CA PRO A 41 -2.15 -28.62 11.20
C PRO A 41 -3.03 -28.87 9.99
N CYS A 42 -2.69 -29.87 9.15
CA CYS A 42 -3.47 -30.21 7.96
C CYS A 42 -4.84 -30.79 8.34
N ASN A 43 -4.88 -31.60 9.41
CA ASN A 43 -6.09 -32.23 9.89
C ASN A 43 -6.70 -31.54 11.12
N ASN A 44 -6.06 -30.48 11.62
CA ASN A 44 -6.45 -29.73 12.83
C ASN A 44 -6.69 -30.64 14.07
N THR A 45 -5.86 -31.68 14.25
CA THR A 45 -6.00 -32.69 15.30
C THR A 45 -4.65 -33.10 15.86
N MET A 46 -4.67 -33.65 17.11
CA MET A 46 -3.50 -34.28 17.72
C MET A 46 -3.34 -35.70 17.20
N ARG A 47 -2.32 -35.96 16.35
CA ARG A 47 -2.02 -37.28 15.77
C ARG A 47 -0.90 -37.97 16.52
N LEU A 48 -1.02 -39.30 16.62
CA LEU A 48 -0.03 -40.17 17.27
C LEU A 48 1.07 -40.53 16.26
N LYS A 49 2.35 -40.22 16.62
CA LYS A 49 3.54 -40.73 15.92
C LYS A 49 4.14 -41.87 16.72
N LYS A 50 4.40 -42.99 16.04
CA LYS A 50 5.12 -44.14 16.60
C LYS A 50 6.41 -44.33 15.80
N ILE A 51 7.53 -44.55 16.51
CA ILE A 51 8.83 -44.89 15.92
C ILE A 51 9.20 -46.26 16.40
N MET A 52 9.16 -47.27 15.53
CA MET A 52 9.39 -48.64 15.86
C MET A 52 10.87 -48.89 16.06
N LEU A 53 11.23 -49.65 17.10
CA LEU A 53 12.62 -50.01 17.49
C LEU A 53 12.86 -51.51 17.36
N ASN A 54 11.96 -52.28 16.76
CA ASN A 54 12.06 -53.72 16.64
C ASN A 54 13.28 -54.20 15.80
N HIS A 55 13.83 -53.30 14.97
CA HIS A 55 15.02 -53.54 14.17
C HIS A 55 16.32 -53.62 15.01
N ILE A 56 16.29 -53.13 16.27
CA ILE A 56 17.42 -53.14 17.17
C ILE A 56 17.47 -54.49 17.90
N LYS A 57 18.54 -55.23 17.78
CA LYS A 57 18.71 -56.54 18.45
C LYS A 57 19.02 -56.37 19.94
N GLY A 58 18.32 -57.10 20.79
CA GLY A 58 18.51 -57.18 22.23
C GLY A 58 17.76 -56.11 23.04
N LYS A 59 16.99 -56.60 24.04
CA LYS A 59 16.13 -55.77 24.90
C LYS A 59 16.88 -54.62 25.60
N ARG A 60 18.15 -54.89 26.03
CA ARG A 60 19.00 -53.87 26.67
C ARG A 60 19.36 -52.74 25.73
N ASN A 61 19.72 -53.07 24.48
CA ASN A 61 20.07 -52.10 23.43
C ASN A 61 18.84 -51.30 22.99
N GLN A 62 17.69 -51.94 22.86
CA GLN A 62 16.41 -51.28 22.55
C GLN A 62 16.05 -50.24 23.61
N ARG A 63 16.26 -50.58 24.88
CA ARG A 63 15.96 -49.67 26.00
C ARG A 63 16.92 -48.45 25.97
N ALA A 64 18.24 -48.71 25.90
CA ALA A 64 19.22 -47.63 25.89
C ALA A 64 18.98 -46.67 24.72
N TYR A 65 18.73 -47.21 23.52
CA TYR A 65 18.43 -46.38 22.33
C TYR A 65 17.09 -45.66 22.46
N GLY A 66 16.07 -46.31 23.01
CA GLY A 66 14.73 -45.71 23.20
C GLY A 66 14.76 -44.54 24.16
N GLU A 67 15.46 -44.66 25.29
CA GLU A 67 15.66 -43.58 26.27
C GLU A 67 16.44 -42.40 25.67
N GLU A 68 17.47 -42.66 24.89
CA GLU A 68 18.23 -41.64 24.16
C GLU A 68 17.37 -40.97 23.07
N LEU A 69 16.55 -41.74 22.34
CA LEU A 69 15.65 -41.22 21.33
C LEU A 69 14.59 -40.32 21.96
N VAL A 70 14.04 -40.67 23.11
CA VAL A 70 13.10 -39.84 23.88
C VAL A 70 13.71 -38.47 24.18
N LYS A 71 14.96 -38.41 24.66
CA LYS A 71 15.67 -37.16 24.95
C LYS A 71 15.80 -36.30 23.68
N ARG A 72 16.27 -36.89 22.60
CA ARG A 72 16.47 -36.18 21.31
C ARG A 72 15.16 -35.68 20.72
N LEU A 73 14.09 -36.47 20.78
CA LEU A 73 12.76 -36.06 20.31
C LEU A 73 12.17 -34.93 21.16
N THR A 74 12.37 -35.02 22.48
CA THR A 74 11.92 -33.95 23.39
C THR A 74 12.61 -32.62 23.07
N GLN A 75 13.94 -32.67 22.84
CA GLN A 75 14.72 -31.50 22.45
C GLN A 75 14.22 -30.90 21.14
N LYS A 76 14.06 -31.74 20.10
CA LYS A 76 13.54 -31.29 18.80
C LYS A 76 12.14 -30.67 18.89
N LEU A 77 11.25 -31.28 19.70
CA LEU A 77 9.90 -30.76 19.91
C LEU A 77 9.90 -29.41 20.65
N LEU A 78 10.82 -29.24 21.61
CA LEU A 78 11.03 -27.96 22.30
C LEU A 78 11.58 -26.88 21.35
N GLU A 79 12.41 -27.26 20.38
CA GLU A 79 12.95 -26.40 19.33
C GLU A 79 11.91 -26.09 18.23
N GLY A 80 10.69 -26.63 18.35
CA GLY A 80 9.59 -26.34 17.40
C GLY A 80 9.46 -27.33 16.26
N TRP A 81 10.25 -28.44 16.24
CA TRP A 81 10.07 -29.49 15.25
C TRP A 81 8.70 -30.18 15.40
N ASN A 82 8.07 -30.46 14.25
CA ASN A 82 6.80 -31.18 14.18
C ASN A 82 6.88 -32.30 13.13
N PRO A 83 6.61 -33.60 13.52
CA PRO A 83 6.78 -34.74 12.61
C PRO A 83 5.81 -34.78 11.42
N TRP A 84 4.75 -33.99 11.44
CA TRP A 84 3.75 -33.95 10.37
C TRP A 84 4.06 -32.86 9.31
N ILE A 85 4.98 -31.99 9.64
CA ILE A 85 5.40 -30.87 8.81
C ILE A 85 6.35 -31.32 7.70
N GLU A 86 7.28 -32.22 8.01
CA GLU A 86 8.29 -32.71 7.05
C GLU A 86 7.70 -33.64 5.97
N GLU A 87 6.50 -34.19 6.19
CA GLU A 87 5.90 -35.20 5.27
C GLU A 87 4.91 -34.63 4.26
N SER A 88 4.39 -33.38 4.44
CA SER A 88 3.25 -32.96 3.62
C SER A 88 3.48 -31.74 2.73
N TYR A 89 4.13 -30.67 3.20
CA TYR A 89 4.37 -29.43 2.42
C TYR A 89 5.44 -28.58 3.11
N PRO A 90 6.72 -28.74 2.79
CA PRO A 90 7.81 -28.04 3.47
C PRO A 90 7.69 -26.51 3.39
N GLU A 91 7.09 -25.97 2.30
CA GLU A 91 6.93 -24.53 2.09
C GLU A 91 5.91 -23.87 3.03
N GLU A 92 4.84 -24.55 3.43
CA GLU A 92 3.83 -24.00 4.35
C GLU A 92 4.36 -23.80 5.78
N TYR A 93 5.47 -24.46 6.11
CA TYR A 93 6.10 -24.37 7.42
C TYR A 93 7.38 -23.56 7.42
N ALA A 94 7.66 -22.86 6.32
CA ALA A 94 8.74 -21.87 6.31
C ALA A 94 8.47 -20.80 7.38
N LEU A 95 9.52 -20.28 7.97
CA LEU A 95 9.41 -19.18 8.92
C LEU A 95 8.81 -17.97 8.22
N PHE A 96 7.82 -17.35 8.84
CA PHE A 96 7.14 -16.18 8.29
C PHE A 96 8.12 -15.02 8.02
N SER A 97 9.09 -14.81 8.91
CA SER A 97 10.18 -13.84 8.72
C SER A 97 10.95 -14.08 7.44
N ASP A 98 11.38 -15.32 7.20
CA ASP A 98 12.21 -15.68 6.05
C ASP A 98 11.46 -15.50 4.73
N VAL A 99 10.17 -15.86 4.72
CA VAL A 99 9.30 -15.64 3.56
C VAL A 99 9.10 -14.15 3.29
N CYS A 100 8.96 -13.33 4.33
CA CYS A 100 8.88 -11.87 4.19
C CYS A 100 10.17 -11.27 3.64
N ASP A 101 11.35 -11.77 4.02
CA ASP A 101 12.64 -11.31 3.48
C ASP A 101 12.84 -11.76 2.03
N LYS A 102 12.42 -12.97 1.67
CA LYS A 102 12.36 -13.42 0.28
C LYS A 102 11.43 -12.54 -0.56
N TYR A 103 10.29 -12.12 0.00
CA TYR A 103 9.37 -11.19 -0.68
C TYR A 103 10.00 -9.82 -0.91
N LYS A 104 10.75 -9.25 0.06
CA LYS A 104 11.50 -8.00 -0.14
C LYS A 104 12.53 -8.13 -1.27
N THR A 105 13.27 -9.25 -1.28
CA THR A 105 14.25 -9.55 -2.34
C THR A 105 13.58 -9.65 -3.70
N TYR A 106 12.43 -10.32 -3.78
CA TYR A 106 11.61 -10.40 -4.98
C TYR A 106 11.14 -9.02 -5.46
N LEU A 107 10.60 -8.17 -4.56
CA LEU A 107 10.18 -6.81 -4.89
C LEU A 107 11.35 -5.97 -5.43
N ALA A 108 12.55 -6.12 -4.85
CA ALA A 108 13.73 -5.42 -5.34
C ALA A 108 14.10 -5.85 -6.77
N LYS A 109 14.06 -7.17 -7.05
CA LYS A 109 14.37 -7.72 -8.38
C LYS A 109 13.36 -7.28 -9.42
N ILE A 110 12.05 -7.45 -9.18
CA ILE A 110 11.02 -7.03 -10.15
C ILE A 110 11.00 -5.52 -10.39
N THR A 111 11.39 -4.72 -9.39
CA THR A 111 11.56 -3.26 -9.58
C THR A 111 12.71 -2.96 -10.53
N LYS A 112 13.84 -3.65 -10.37
CA LYS A 112 15.01 -3.49 -11.25
C LYS A 112 14.69 -3.87 -12.69
N GLU A 113 13.88 -4.89 -12.90
CA GLU A 113 13.42 -5.35 -14.23
C GLU A 113 12.24 -4.51 -14.79
N GLY A 114 11.79 -3.47 -14.08
CA GLY A 114 10.69 -2.61 -14.53
C GLY A 114 9.28 -3.18 -14.33
N GLY A 115 9.13 -4.33 -13.68
CA GLY A 115 7.82 -4.97 -13.42
C GLY A 115 6.93 -4.17 -12.46
N ILE A 116 7.52 -3.44 -11.51
CA ILE A 116 6.81 -2.48 -10.66
C ILE A 116 7.62 -1.18 -10.51
N LYS A 117 6.91 -0.08 -10.27
CA LYS A 117 7.56 1.22 -10.05
C LYS A 117 8.23 1.28 -8.65
N PRO A 118 9.34 2.04 -8.50
CA PRO A 118 10.02 2.22 -7.20
C PRO A 118 9.09 2.68 -6.08
N GLY A 119 8.13 3.56 -6.38
CA GLY A 119 7.12 4.01 -5.41
C GLY A 119 6.16 2.89 -4.96
N THR A 120 5.83 1.94 -5.83
CA THR A 120 5.00 0.76 -5.47
C THR A 120 5.79 -0.16 -4.55
N LYS A 121 7.07 -0.44 -4.86
CA LYS A 121 7.97 -1.21 -4.00
C LYS A 121 8.05 -0.60 -2.61
N SER A 122 8.39 0.68 -2.50
CA SER A 122 8.51 1.39 -1.22
C SER A 122 7.20 1.33 -0.41
N ASN A 123 6.05 1.48 -1.07
CA ASN A 123 4.74 1.37 -0.41
C ASN A 123 4.48 -0.06 0.12
N TYR A 124 4.85 -1.09 -0.64
CA TYR A 124 4.68 -2.49 -0.22
C TYR A 124 5.61 -2.84 0.94
N GLU A 125 6.86 -2.41 0.88
CA GLU A 125 7.83 -2.59 1.97
C GLU A 125 7.41 -1.86 3.25
N CYS A 126 6.85 -0.66 3.14
CA CYS A 126 6.31 0.08 4.28
C CYS A 126 5.16 -0.69 4.96
N LYS A 127 4.21 -1.21 4.17
CA LYS A 127 3.08 -1.99 4.69
C LYS A 127 3.52 -3.32 5.30
N LEU A 128 4.47 -3.99 4.65
CA LEU A 128 5.07 -5.22 5.19
C LEU A 128 5.76 -4.95 6.54
N SER A 129 6.58 -3.90 6.61
CA SER A 129 7.27 -3.51 7.85
C SER A 129 6.29 -3.16 8.97
N PHE A 130 5.17 -2.51 8.62
CA PHE A 130 4.12 -2.20 9.58
C PHE A 130 3.44 -3.47 10.10
N MET A 131 3.15 -4.45 9.23
CA MET A 131 2.59 -5.74 9.61
C MET A 131 3.57 -6.54 10.48
N LEU A 132 4.86 -6.57 10.13
CA LEU A 132 5.88 -7.26 10.91
C LEU A 132 6.00 -6.71 12.32
N LYS A 133 5.99 -5.40 12.52
CA LYS A 133 5.97 -4.76 13.85
C LYS A 133 4.75 -5.17 14.68
N TRP A 134 3.59 -5.32 14.05
CA TRP A 134 2.39 -5.80 14.73
C TRP A 134 2.51 -7.29 15.10
N VAL A 135 3.08 -8.11 14.22
CA VAL A 135 3.34 -9.54 14.49
C VAL A 135 4.33 -9.70 15.65
N GLU A 136 5.42 -8.95 15.64
CA GLU A 136 6.49 -9.02 16.64
C GLU A 136 5.98 -8.67 18.05
N LYS A 137 5.16 -7.62 18.15
CA LYS A 137 4.63 -7.13 19.44
C LYS A 137 3.90 -8.21 20.23
N ASP A 138 3.12 -9.06 19.55
CA ASP A 138 2.23 -10.03 20.20
C ASP A 138 2.55 -11.49 19.79
N LYS A 139 3.67 -11.76 19.14
CA LYS A 139 4.09 -13.09 18.63
C LYS A 139 2.95 -13.81 17.91
N LYS A 140 2.26 -13.09 17.03
CA LYS A 140 1.02 -13.54 16.39
C LYS A 140 1.20 -14.80 15.56
N ILE A 141 2.31 -14.92 14.82
CA ILE A 141 2.63 -16.06 13.96
C ILE A 141 4.14 -16.29 13.89
N THR A 142 4.50 -17.55 13.71
CA THR A 142 5.88 -18.00 13.51
C THR A 142 6.07 -18.57 12.11
N TYR A 143 5.12 -19.35 11.63
CA TYR A 143 5.18 -20.06 10.35
C TYR A 143 4.17 -19.48 9.36
N ILE A 144 4.47 -19.62 8.05
CA ILE A 144 3.67 -19.02 6.99
C ILE A 144 2.24 -19.59 6.91
N TYR A 145 2.01 -20.87 7.25
CA TYR A 145 0.66 -21.45 7.26
C TYR A 145 -0.31 -20.72 8.21
N GLN A 146 0.23 -20.03 9.23
CA GLN A 146 -0.56 -19.21 10.16
C GLN A 146 -1.04 -17.90 9.53
N PHE A 147 -0.48 -17.53 8.37
CA PHE A 147 -0.97 -16.42 7.55
C PHE A 147 -2.23 -16.87 6.80
N ASN A 148 -3.32 -16.97 7.51
CA ASN A 148 -4.62 -17.41 7.03
C ASN A 148 -5.65 -16.26 7.04
N LYS A 149 -6.89 -16.54 6.62
CA LYS A 149 -7.97 -15.55 6.56
C LYS A 149 -8.20 -14.86 7.91
N LYS A 150 -8.15 -15.61 9.02
CA LYS A 150 -8.32 -15.03 10.36
C LYS A 150 -7.22 -14.01 10.65
N PHE A 151 -5.96 -14.36 10.40
CA PHE A 151 -4.84 -13.44 10.56
C PHE A 151 -5.01 -12.15 9.74
N VAL A 152 -5.43 -12.30 8.47
CA VAL A 152 -5.69 -11.14 7.58
C VAL A 152 -6.79 -10.24 8.15
N CYS A 153 -7.88 -10.82 8.64
CA CYS A 153 -8.97 -10.05 9.28
C CYS A 153 -8.50 -9.34 10.55
N ASP A 154 -7.82 -10.06 11.45
CA ASP A 154 -7.28 -9.50 12.70
C ASP A 154 -6.32 -8.33 12.43
N PHE A 155 -5.45 -8.45 11.41
CA PHE A 155 -4.56 -7.36 11.00
C PHE A 155 -5.32 -6.16 10.42
N LEU A 156 -6.35 -6.39 9.61
CA LEU A 156 -7.16 -5.31 9.04
C LEU A 156 -8.00 -4.60 10.12
N ASP A 157 -8.42 -5.31 11.15
CA ASP A 157 -9.10 -4.73 12.31
C ASP A 157 -8.12 -3.91 13.15
N TYR A 158 -6.91 -4.39 13.36
CA TYR A 158 -5.83 -3.60 13.97
C TYR A 158 -5.59 -2.30 13.19
N VAL A 159 -5.50 -2.37 11.85
CA VAL A 159 -5.31 -1.17 11.02
C VAL A 159 -6.47 -0.19 11.18
N LEU A 160 -7.70 -0.67 11.18
CA LEU A 160 -8.90 0.19 11.20
C LEU A 160 -9.23 0.70 12.59
N VAL A 161 -9.31 -0.21 13.58
CA VAL A 161 -9.82 0.07 14.92
C VAL A 161 -8.70 0.55 15.84
N ASP A 162 -7.68 -0.27 16.07
CA ASP A 162 -6.64 0.04 17.05
C ASP A 162 -5.78 1.24 16.61
N ARG A 163 -5.56 1.38 15.30
CA ARG A 163 -4.81 2.51 14.73
C ARG A 163 -5.68 3.67 14.29
N ASN A 164 -6.98 3.57 14.47
CA ASN A 164 -7.97 4.60 14.12
C ASN A 164 -7.78 5.16 12.70
N ASN A 165 -7.54 4.27 11.73
CA ASN A 165 -7.38 4.66 10.33
C ASN A 165 -8.73 4.72 9.61
N THR A 166 -8.73 5.35 8.43
CA THR A 166 -9.92 5.43 7.58
C THR A 166 -10.18 4.11 6.84
N LEU A 167 -11.44 3.87 6.41
CA LEU A 167 -11.80 2.76 5.53
C LEU A 167 -10.97 2.76 4.23
N ARG A 168 -10.60 3.93 3.71
CA ARG A 168 -9.72 4.07 2.55
C ARG A 168 -8.33 3.50 2.82
N THR A 169 -7.77 3.75 4.00
CA THR A 169 -6.48 3.17 4.42
C THR A 169 -6.59 1.65 4.54
N ARG A 170 -7.66 1.14 5.18
CA ARG A 170 -7.94 -0.31 5.24
C ARG A 170 -8.02 -0.94 3.85
N ASN A 171 -8.74 -0.32 2.92
CA ASN A 171 -8.83 -0.80 1.53
C ASN A 171 -7.46 -0.84 0.82
N ASN A 172 -6.58 0.12 1.09
CA ASN A 172 -5.21 0.13 0.57
C ASN A 172 -4.38 -1.04 1.12
N TYR A 173 -4.61 -1.44 2.37
CA TYR A 173 -3.99 -2.64 2.94
C TYR A 173 -4.56 -3.92 2.32
N ILE A 174 -5.88 -4.00 2.09
CA ILE A 174 -6.49 -5.14 1.37
C ILE A 174 -5.85 -5.32 -0.01
N GLY A 175 -5.69 -4.25 -0.78
CA GLY A 175 -5.05 -4.31 -2.10
C GLY A 175 -3.61 -4.85 -2.05
N TRP A 176 -2.84 -4.43 -1.06
CA TRP A 176 -1.49 -4.95 -0.85
C TRP A 176 -1.49 -6.41 -0.37
N LEU A 177 -2.35 -6.78 0.60
CA LEU A 177 -2.48 -8.16 1.08
C LEU A 177 -2.84 -9.13 -0.04
N LYS A 178 -3.72 -8.75 -0.97
CA LYS A 178 -4.01 -9.53 -2.18
C LYS A 178 -2.76 -9.76 -3.05
N SER A 179 -1.93 -8.74 -3.22
CA SER A 179 -0.67 -8.87 -3.96
C SER A 179 0.33 -9.78 -3.22
N PHE A 180 0.43 -9.66 -1.90
CA PHE A 180 1.28 -10.52 -1.07
C PHE A 180 0.78 -11.97 -1.07
N SER A 181 -0.52 -12.19 -0.92
CA SER A 181 -1.14 -13.52 -1.01
C SER A 181 -0.89 -14.17 -2.37
N GLY A 182 -1.00 -13.42 -3.47
CA GLY A 182 -0.67 -13.91 -4.80
C GLY A 182 0.78 -14.41 -4.90
N TYR A 183 1.74 -13.67 -4.34
CA TYR A 183 3.13 -14.09 -4.23
C TYR A 183 3.29 -15.40 -3.46
N LEU A 184 2.55 -15.57 -2.35
CA LEU A 184 2.61 -16.75 -1.51
C LEU A 184 2.01 -17.98 -2.20
N ILE A 185 0.88 -17.82 -2.89
CA ILE A 185 0.20 -18.89 -3.63
C ILE A 185 1.08 -19.38 -4.78
N GLU A 186 1.60 -18.45 -5.58
CA GLU A 186 2.45 -18.77 -6.74
C GLU A 186 3.66 -19.63 -6.37
N ARG A 187 4.14 -19.54 -5.13
CA ARG A 187 5.30 -20.27 -4.61
C ARG A 187 4.95 -21.43 -3.68
N GLY A 188 3.68 -21.78 -3.57
CA GLY A 188 3.23 -22.89 -2.75
C GLY A 188 3.32 -22.67 -1.23
N TYR A 189 3.59 -21.44 -0.77
CA TYR A 189 3.62 -21.13 0.65
C TYR A 189 2.24 -21.21 1.33
N VAL A 190 1.18 -20.99 0.58
CA VAL A 190 -0.21 -21.16 1.02
C VAL A 190 -1.03 -21.78 -0.11
N GLN A 191 -1.96 -22.67 0.21
CA GLN A 191 -2.78 -23.37 -0.80
C GLN A 191 -4.04 -22.59 -1.15
N LYS A 192 -4.60 -21.84 -0.19
CA LYS A 192 -5.81 -21.03 -0.38
C LYS A 192 -5.48 -19.57 -0.19
N ASP A 193 -6.13 -18.71 -0.95
CA ASP A 193 -5.95 -17.27 -0.81
C ASP A 193 -6.48 -16.80 0.57
N PRO A 194 -5.59 -16.35 1.48
CA PRO A 194 -6.01 -15.82 2.78
C PRO A 194 -6.87 -14.57 2.68
N THR A 195 -6.91 -13.92 1.52
CA THR A 195 -7.73 -12.72 1.27
C THR A 195 -9.07 -13.04 0.60
N GLU A 196 -9.37 -14.33 0.34
CA GLU A 196 -10.63 -14.74 -0.27
C GLU A 196 -11.83 -14.29 0.58
N GLY A 197 -12.78 -13.60 -0.06
CA GLY A 197 -13.96 -13.03 0.62
C GLY A 197 -13.66 -11.83 1.51
N VAL A 198 -12.42 -11.31 1.55
CA VAL A 198 -12.10 -10.04 2.22
C VAL A 198 -12.37 -8.88 1.25
N ASN A 199 -13.50 -8.21 1.49
CA ASN A 199 -13.98 -7.16 0.60
C ASN A 199 -13.55 -5.76 1.04
N ALA A 200 -13.24 -4.92 0.04
CA ALA A 200 -13.04 -3.50 0.24
C ALA A 200 -14.39 -2.80 0.48
N SER A 201 -14.41 -1.84 1.38
CA SER A 201 -15.59 -1.00 1.59
C SER A 201 -15.82 -0.11 0.38
N THR A 202 -17.04 -0.12 -0.17
CA THR A 202 -17.44 0.72 -1.30
C THR A 202 -17.88 2.10 -0.84
N LYS A 203 -18.53 2.18 0.32
CA LYS A 203 -18.95 3.45 0.94
C LYS A 203 -17.77 4.03 1.73
N LEU A 204 -17.00 4.87 1.06
CA LEU A 204 -15.90 5.62 1.68
C LEU A 204 -16.41 7.01 2.06
N GLY A 205 -15.95 7.53 3.19
CA GLY A 205 -16.23 8.91 3.60
C GLY A 205 -15.78 9.93 2.54
N PRO A 206 -16.19 11.20 2.65
CA PRO A 206 -15.86 12.25 1.71
C PRO A 206 -14.33 12.37 1.54
N LYS A 207 -13.93 12.88 0.38
CA LYS A 207 -12.50 13.17 0.16
C LYS A 207 -12.08 14.25 1.15
N ASN A 208 -10.90 14.08 1.74
CA ASN A 208 -10.31 15.04 2.68
C ASN A 208 -9.68 16.25 1.95
N ARG A 209 -10.32 16.71 0.86
CA ARG A 209 -9.96 17.92 0.11
C ARG A 209 -11.13 18.41 -0.71
N SER A 210 -11.24 19.74 -0.86
CA SER A 210 -12.31 20.43 -1.53
C SER A 210 -11.79 21.30 -2.68
N VAL A 211 -12.65 21.65 -3.60
CA VAL A 211 -12.44 22.70 -4.61
C VAL A 211 -12.27 24.05 -3.90
N ILE A 212 -11.30 24.83 -4.35
CA ILE A 212 -11.00 26.15 -3.78
C ILE A 212 -11.87 27.20 -4.47
N PRO A 213 -12.64 28.02 -3.73
CA PRO A 213 -13.44 29.11 -4.29
C PRO A 213 -12.58 30.16 -5.01
N ASN A 214 -13.16 30.87 -5.96
CA ASN A 214 -12.42 31.82 -6.79
C ASN A 214 -11.88 33.03 -6.01
N ASP A 215 -12.61 33.51 -5.00
CA ASP A 215 -12.16 34.56 -4.09
C ASP A 215 -10.91 34.15 -3.30
N VAL A 216 -10.88 32.90 -2.82
CA VAL A 216 -9.72 32.33 -2.15
C VAL A 216 -8.54 32.15 -3.13
N LEU A 217 -8.79 31.73 -4.38
CA LEU A 217 -7.75 31.65 -5.41
C LEU A 217 -7.12 33.04 -5.67
N LEU A 218 -7.90 34.10 -5.70
CA LEU A 218 -7.40 35.48 -5.86
C LEU A 218 -6.55 35.90 -4.66
N GLN A 219 -6.96 35.59 -3.45
CA GLN A 219 -6.15 35.82 -2.23
C GLN A 219 -4.81 35.09 -2.29
N ILE A 220 -4.80 33.81 -2.68
CA ILE A 220 -3.58 33.01 -2.84
C ILE A 220 -2.68 33.63 -3.90
N LYS A 221 -3.21 34.04 -5.04
CA LYS A 221 -2.47 34.70 -6.12
C LYS A 221 -1.81 35.98 -5.62
N SER A 222 -2.58 36.89 -5.03
CA SER A 222 -2.06 38.19 -4.53
C SER A 222 -1.01 38.01 -3.44
N TYR A 223 -1.15 37.04 -2.58
CA TYR A 223 -0.14 36.69 -1.57
C TYR A 223 1.15 36.22 -2.22
N LEU A 224 1.07 35.24 -3.16
CA LEU A 224 2.24 34.64 -3.78
C LEU A 224 2.95 35.56 -4.79
N GLU A 225 2.25 36.51 -5.38
CA GLU A 225 2.85 37.57 -6.23
C GLU A 225 3.85 38.41 -5.42
N LYS A 226 3.61 38.61 -4.13
CA LYS A 226 4.49 39.36 -3.22
C LYS A 226 5.57 38.46 -2.61
N GLU A 227 5.19 37.28 -2.14
CA GLU A 227 6.06 36.43 -1.33
C GLU A 227 6.94 35.47 -2.15
N ASN A 228 6.38 34.83 -3.18
CA ASN A 228 7.10 33.82 -3.97
C ASN A 228 6.46 33.54 -5.32
N LYS A 229 6.82 34.31 -6.35
CA LYS A 229 6.32 34.12 -7.71
C LYS A 229 6.74 32.77 -8.34
N HIS A 230 7.87 32.20 -7.93
CA HIS A 230 8.24 30.86 -8.42
C HIS A 230 7.31 29.76 -7.85
N PHE A 231 6.84 29.92 -6.61
CA PHE A 231 5.82 29.00 -6.08
C PHE A 231 4.44 29.29 -6.70
N LEU A 232 4.13 30.54 -7.07
CA LEU A 232 2.93 30.85 -7.86
C LEU A 232 2.96 30.13 -9.21
N LEU A 233 4.12 30.06 -9.87
CA LEU A 233 4.29 29.27 -11.09
C LEU A 233 4.00 27.80 -10.85
N ALA A 234 4.44 27.23 -9.72
CA ALA A 234 4.11 25.86 -9.36
C ALA A 234 2.59 25.66 -9.16
N CYS A 235 1.92 26.64 -8.53
CA CYS A 235 0.45 26.63 -8.42
C CYS A 235 -0.23 26.68 -9.78
N TYR A 236 0.25 27.50 -10.70
CA TYR A 236 -0.30 27.61 -12.05
C TYR A 236 -0.09 26.32 -12.86
N ILE A 237 1.08 25.70 -12.79
CA ILE A 237 1.34 24.41 -13.45
C ILE A 237 0.41 23.33 -12.93
N LEU A 238 0.16 23.27 -11.61
CA LEU A 238 -0.77 22.32 -11.05
C LEU A 238 -2.24 22.63 -11.43
N HIS A 239 -2.63 23.91 -11.45
CA HIS A 239 -4.00 24.36 -11.68
C HIS A 239 -4.44 24.33 -13.14
N TYR A 240 -3.58 24.79 -14.07
CA TYR A 240 -3.91 24.93 -15.49
C TYR A 240 -3.39 23.80 -16.36
N LEU A 241 -2.21 23.26 -16.05
CA LEU A 241 -1.59 22.18 -16.83
C LEU A 241 -1.85 20.81 -16.21
N PHE A 242 -2.40 20.76 -15.00
CA PHE A 242 -2.74 19.53 -14.27
C PHE A 242 -1.56 18.59 -14.04
N VAL A 243 -0.33 19.11 -14.07
CA VAL A 243 0.89 18.34 -13.81
C VAL A 243 0.97 17.98 -12.33
N ARG A 244 1.17 16.71 -12.03
CA ARG A 244 1.21 16.25 -10.63
C ARG A 244 2.49 16.69 -9.91
N PRO A 245 2.46 16.93 -8.58
CA PRO A 245 3.65 17.38 -7.84
C PRO A 245 4.88 16.48 -8.03
N HIS A 246 4.69 15.16 -8.12
CA HIS A 246 5.78 14.24 -8.42
C HIS A 246 6.36 14.46 -9.83
N GLU A 247 5.53 14.70 -10.83
CA GLU A 247 5.95 15.00 -12.19
C GLU A 247 6.67 16.36 -12.26
N MET A 248 6.17 17.34 -11.50
CA MET A 248 6.79 18.68 -11.42
C MET A 248 8.25 18.64 -10.92
N THR A 249 8.61 17.67 -10.09
CA THR A 249 9.97 17.46 -9.59
C THR A 249 10.97 17.27 -10.75
N PHE A 250 10.56 16.63 -11.83
CA PHE A 250 11.45 16.23 -12.92
C PHE A 250 11.37 17.12 -14.16
N LEU A 251 10.53 18.18 -14.12
CA LEU A 251 10.44 19.12 -15.24
C LEU A 251 11.75 19.89 -15.42
N LYS A 252 12.25 19.91 -16.66
CA LYS A 252 13.39 20.71 -17.05
C LYS A 252 12.96 21.88 -17.96
N ILE A 253 13.78 22.88 -18.05
CA ILE A 253 13.51 24.05 -18.91
C ILE A 253 13.33 23.61 -20.37
N LYS A 254 14.15 22.68 -20.89
CA LYS A 254 14.05 22.13 -22.25
C LYS A 254 12.72 21.41 -22.55
N ASP A 255 11.97 21.02 -21.53
CA ASP A 255 10.66 20.37 -21.72
C ASP A 255 9.56 21.39 -22.07
N ILE A 256 9.85 22.69 -22.00
CA ILE A 256 8.92 23.79 -22.24
C ILE A 256 9.23 24.39 -23.63
N SER A 257 8.24 24.35 -24.52
CA SER A 257 8.30 25.09 -25.81
C SER A 257 7.50 26.38 -25.69
N ARG A 258 8.21 27.52 -25.69
CA ARG A 258 7.59 28.86 -25.67
C ARG A 258 6.77 29.11 -26.94
N GLU A 259 7.31 28.76 -28.10
CA GLU A 259 6.68 28.98 -29.40
C GLU A 259 5.41 28.16 -29.57
N LYS A 260 5.50 26.87 -29.27
CA LYS A 260 4.35 25.92 -29.36
C LYS A 260 3.39 26.04 -28.18
N LYS A 261 3.77 26.76 -27.14
CA LYS A 261 3.01 26.84 -25.86
C LYS A 261 2.68 25.45 -25.30
N THR A 262 3.69 24.57 -25.29
CA THR A 262 3.53 23.19 -24.83
C THR A 262 4.57 22.83 -23.79
N LEU A 263 4.17 21.94 -22.88
CA LEU A 263 5.04 21.28 -21.91
C LEU A 263 5.03 19.78 -22.21
N THR A 264 6.22 19.22 -22.45
CA THR A 264 6.42 17.78 -22.62
C THR A 264 6.70 17.10 -21.30
N LEU A 265 6.04 15.98 -21.04
CA LEU A 265 6.17 15.18 -19.83
C LEU A 265 6.72 13.81 -20.21
N ASN A 266 7.90 13.47 -19.69
CA ASN A 266 8.53 12.17 -19.95
C ASN A 266 7.81 11.06 -19.20
N GLY A 267 7.44 9.98 -19.91
CA GLY A 267 6.72 8.81 -19.41
C GLY A 267 7.38 8.14 -18.21
N THR A 268 8.71 8.17 -18.13
CA THR A 268 9.45 7.62 -16.99
C THR A 268 8.97 8.18 -15.64
N TYR A 269 8.58 9.46 -15.62
CA TYR A 269 8.15 10.16 -14.40
C TYR A 269 6.63 10.28 -14.27
N THR A 270 5.88 9.97 -15.34
CA THR A 270 4.41 10.04 -15.30
C THR A 270 3.82 8.82 -14.58
N LYS A 271 2.64 9.00 -13.98
CA LYS A 271 1.96 7.91 -13.29
C LYS A 271 1.62 6.74 -14.22
N ASN A 272 1.28 7.04 -15.46
CA ASN A 272 0.81 6.05 -16.44
C ASN A 272 1.93 5.42 -17.28
N GLY A 273 3.16 5.94 -17.19
CA GLY A 273 4.31 5.44 -17.95
C GLY A 273 4.37 5.89 -19.42
N HIS A 274 3.52 6.84 -19.84
CA HIS A 274 3.50 7.36 -21.22
C HIS A 274 3.96 8.81 -21.26
N ASP A 275 4.67 9.16 -22.35
CA ASP A 275 4.97 10.55 -22.68
C ASP A 275 3.65 11.31 -22.91
N ALA A 276 3.64 12.58 -22.59
CA ALA A 276 2.48 13.42 -22.79
C ALA A 276 2.88 14.87 -23.08
N ILE A 277 2.07 15.54 -23.88
CA ILE A 277 2.19 16.98 -24.13
C ILE A 277 0.94 17.64 -23.55
N VAL A 278 1.13 18.72 -22.81
CA VAL A 278 0.05 19.56 -22.28
C VAL A 278 0.20 20.99 -22.76
N THR A 279 -0.91 21.68 -22.98
CA THR A 279 -0.95 23.06 -23.43
C THR A 279 -0.68 24.02 -22.29
N ILE A 280 0.11 25.05 -22.54
CA ILE A 280 0.41 26.12 -21.58
C ILE A 280 -0.39 27.38 -21.96
N PRO A 281 -1.31 27.84 -21.08
CA PRO A 281 -2.04 29.09 -21.30
C PRO A 281 -1.11 30.32 -21.34
N ASN A 282 -1.52 31.35 -22.07
CA ASN A 282 -0.72 32.56 -22.30
C ASN A 282 -0.24 33.23 -21.00
N HIS A 283 -1.11 33.35 -20.00
CA HIS A 283 -0.75 33.98 -18.72
C HIS A 283 0.29 33.17 -17.91
N VAL A 284 0.39 31.85 -18.15
CA VAL A 284 1.43 31.02 -17.53
C VAL A 284 2.77 31.24 -18.24
N ILE A 285 2.76 31.37 -19.58
CA ILE A 285 3.96 31.78 -20.37
C ILE A 285 4.42 33.15 -19.91
N ALA A 286 3.52 34.13 -19.79
CA ALA A 286 3.86 35.47 -19.32
C ALA A 286 4.52 35.47 -17.93
N LEU A 287 4.05 34.66 -17.00
CA LEU A 287 4.70 34.50 -15.71
C LEU A 287 6.07 33.83 -15.81
N MET A 288 6.27 32.87 -16.73
CA MET A 288 7.56 32.26 -16.97
C MET A 288 8.55 33.27 -17.57
N GLU A 289 8.10 34.18 -18.45
CA GLU A 289 8.88 35.27 -18.99
C GLU A 289 9.27 36.30 -17.92
N GLU A 290 8.33 36.71 -17.08
CA GLU A 290 8.57 37.60 -15.94
C GLU A 290 9.62 37.04 -14.96
N LEU A 291 9.70 35.71 -14.85
CA LEU A 291 10.66 35.01 -13.99
C LEU A 291 11.97 34.65 -14.69
N ASP A 292 12.20 35.12 -15.92
CA ASP A 292 13.37 34.83 -16.77
C ASP A 292 13.66 33.32 -16.95
N ILE A 293 12.61 32.48 -16.90
CA ILE A 293 12.78 31.03 -16.99
C ILE A 293 13.50 30.60 -18.25
N PHE A 294 13.24 31.25 -19.38
CA PHE A 294 13.83 30.90 -20.69
C PHE A 294 15.30 31.36 -20.87
N SER A 295 15.82 32.17 -19.96
CA SER A 295 17.22 32.57 -19.92
C SER A 295 18.11 31.59 -19.14
N VAL A 296 17.49 30.59 -18.48
CA VAL A 296 18.18 29.59 -17.67
C VAL A 296 18.64 28.40 -18.55
N PRO A 297 19.77 27.74 -18.25
CA PRO A 297 20.23 26.57 -19.01
C PRO A 297 19.16 25.50 -19.20
N PRO A 298 19.00 24.92 -20.40
CA PRO A 298 17.90 24.01 -20.74
C PRO A 298 17.83 22.74 -19.87
N ASP A 299 18.96 22.28 -19.36
CA ASP A 299 19.04 21.07 -18.52
C ASP A 299 18.73 21.29 -17.04
N PHE A 300 18.56 22.55 -16.62
CA PHE A 300 18.14 22.84 -15.26
C PHE A 300 16.71 22.39 -15.03
N TYR A 301 16.46 21.91 -13.80
CA TYR A 301 15.10 21.62 -13.34
C TYR A 301 14.35 22.94 -13.14
N LEU A 302 13.08 22.97 -13.54
CA LEU A 302 12.22 24.14 -13.38
C LEU A 302 12.05 24.51 -11.89
N PHE A 303 12.04 23.51 -11.01
CA PHE A 303 11.88 23.69 -9.57
C PHE A 303 13.06 23.10 -8.79
N GLY A 304 14.00 23.94 -8.43
CA GLY A 304 15.13 23.67 -7.56
C GLY A 304 14.94 24.36 -6.19
N LYS A 305 16.05 24.72 -5.53
CA LYS A 305 16.04 25.37 -4.20
C LYS A 305 15.17 26.62 -4.22
N LYS A 306 14.30 26.78 -3.21
CA LYS A 306 13.31 27.87 -3.10
C LYS A 306 12.37 27.98 -4.31
N PHE A 307 12.10 26.88 -4.99
CA PHE A 307 11.28 26.76 -6.21
C PHE A 307 11.84 27.47 -7.45
N ARG A 308 13.06 28.02 -7.39
CA ARG A 308 13.75 28.61 -8.55
C ARG A 308 14.38 27.52 -9.41
N PRO A 309 14.58 27.76 -10.70
CA PRO A 309 15.32 26.85 -11.55
C PRO A 309 16.71 26.51 -10.99
N GLY A 310 17.17 25.28 -11.18
CA GLY A 310 18.45 24.84 -10.66
C GLY A 310 18.89 23.45 -11.11
N MET A 311 20.15 23.12 -10.84
CA MET A 311 20.76 21.83 -11.21
C MET A 311 20.18 20.65 -10.41
N THR A 312 19.66 20.91 -9.22
CA THR A 312 19.12 19.87 -8.32
C THR A 312 17.61 20.07 -8.13
N PRO A 313 16.79 19.05 -8.41
CA PRO A 313 15.33 19.14 -8.23
C PRO A 313 14.95 19.15 -6.76
N ILE A 314 13.79 19.71 -6.44
CA ILE A 314 13.20 19.58 -5.10
C ILE A 314 12.29 18.34 -5.03
N PRO A 315 12.23 17.64 -3.88
CA PRO A 315 11.29 16.56 -3.66
C PRO A 315 9.83 17.04 -3.72
N ALA A 316 8.94 16.17 -4.21
CA ALA A 316 7.51 16.48 -4.39
C ALA A 316 6.81 16.94 -3.10
N GLU A 317 7.24 16.45 -1.95
CA GLU A 317 6.70 16.80 -0.62
C GLU A 317 6.92 18.27 -0.27
N ARG A 318 7.96 18.91 -0.85
CA ARG A 318 8.26 20.32 -0.60
C ARG A 318 7.15 21.25 -1.07
N PHE A 319 6.47 20.92 -2.19
CA PHE A 319 5.31 21.70 -2.65
C PHE A 319 4.18 21.71 -1.61
N SER A 320 3.81 20.51 -1.11
CA SER A 320 2.75 20.40 -0.09
C SER A 320 3.17 21.01 1.25
N ARG A 321 4.43 20.87 1.63
CA ARG A 321 4.96 21.46 2.88
C ARG A 321 4.94 22.98 2.82
N PHE A 322 5.46 23.59 1.73
CA PHE A 322 5.43 25.03 1.56
C PHE A 322 4.01 25.58 1.55
N TRP A 323 3.07 24.86 0.90
CA TRP A 323 1.66 25.21 0.92
C TRP A 323 1.10 25.27 2.34
N VAL A 324 1.38 24.28 3.18
CA VAL A 324 0.89 24.23 4.56
C VAL A 324 1.57 25.29 5.44
N ASP A 325 2.89 25.35 5.40
CA ASP A 325 3.69 26.14 6.34
C ASP A 325 3.64 27.64 6.02
N ASN A 326 3.43 28.02 4.75
CA ASN A 326 3.43 29.41 4.32
C ASN A 326 2.04 29.87 3.86
N VAL A 327 1.50 29.29 2.78
CA VAL A 327 0.26 29.80 2.17
C VAL A 327 -0.95 29.63 3.08
N LYS A 328 -1.19 28.40 3.54
CA LYS A 328 -2.32 28.12 4.43
C LYS A 328 -2.24 28.88 5.73
N LYS A 329 -1.06 28.90 6.35
CA LYS A 329 -0.85 29.57 7.62
C LYS A 329 -1.03 31.09 7.50
N ALA A 330 -0.46 31.70 6.47
CA ALA A 330 -0.55 33.15 6.26
C ALA A 330 -1.98 33.62 5.95
N LEU A 331 -2.76 32.84 5.20
CA LEU A 331 -4.10 33.19 4.76
C LEU A 331 -5.22 32.55 5.61
N GLY A 332 -4.90 31.81 6.65
CA GLY A 332 -5.90 31.14 7.49
C GLY A 332 -6.78 30.14 6.74
N LEU A 333 -6.25 29.45 5.72
CA LEU A 333 -7.06 28.62 4.83
C LEU A 333 -7.53 27.33 5.51
N SER A 334 -8.71 26.86 5.12
CA SER A 334 -9.29 25.60 5.55
C SER A 334 -8.36 24.41 5.34
N ASP A 335 -8.43 23.43 6.25
CA ASP A 335 -7.68 22.16 6.15
C ASP A 335 -8.07 21.32 4.94
N PHE A 336 -9.21 21.54 4.36
CA PHE A 336 -9.65 20.88 3.13
C PHE A 336 -8.98 21.44 1.87
N TYR A 337 -8.38 22.63 1.92
CA TYR A 337 -7.65 23.22 0.79
C TYR A 337 -6.18 22.73 0.81
N LYS A 338 -5.93 21.59 0.18
CA LYS A 338 -4.60 21.03 0.01
C LYS A 338 -3.93 21.61 -1.25
N PHE A 339 -2.62 21.53 -1.36
CA PHE A 339 -1.93 21.93 -2.60
C PHE A 339 -2.54 21.26 -3.83
N TYR A 340 -2.81 19.95 -3.74
CA TYR A 340 -3.44 19.18 -4.81
C TYR A 340 -4.90 19.61 -5.13
N SER A 341 -5.55 20.36 -4.24
CA SER A 341 -6.87 20.94 -4.51
C SER A 341 -6.86 21.90 -5.70
N LEU A 342 -5.70 22.55 -5.98
CA LEU A 342 -5.54 23.39 -7.16
C LEU A 342 -5.83 22.64 -8.46
N LYS A 343 -5.38 21.38 -8.59
CA LYS A 343 -5.69 20.55 -9.75
C LYS A 343 -7.19 20.23 -9.84
N ASP A 344 -7.78 19.81 -8.73
CA ASP A 344 -9.21 19.50 -8.70
C ASP A 344 -10.04 20.74 -9.05
N THR A 345 -9.64 21.93 -8.55
CA THR A 345 -10.27 23.22 -8.84
C THR A 345 -10.12 23.60 -10.31
N GLY A 346 -8.91 23.48 -10.87
CA GLY A 346 -8.66 23.82 -12.28
C GLY A 346 -9.49 22.98 -13.24
N ILE A 347 -9.58 21.67 -13.00
CA ILE A 347 -10.42 20.77 -13.81
C ILE A 347 -11.89 21.18 -13.69
N THR A 348 -12.39 21.39 -12.45
CA THR A 348 -13.77 21.82 -12.22
C THR A 348 -14.08 23.14 -12.89
N ASN A 349 -13.16 24.12 -12.82
CA ASN A 349 -13.34 25.44 -13.45
C ASN A 349 -13.37 25.36 -14.99
N MET A 350 -12.53 24.52 -15.61
CA MET A 350 -12.58 24.31 -17.06
C MET A 350 -13.93 23.69 -17.50
N ILE A 351 -14.43 22.71 -16.73
CA ILE A 351 -15.74 22.11 -17.02
C ILE A 351 -16.86 23.14 -16.85
N LYS A 352 -16.83 23.96 -15.79
CA LYS A 352 -17.80 25.06 -15.58
C LYS A 352 -17.74 26.12 -16.68
N ALA A 353 -16.57 26.36 -17.24
CA ALA A 353 -16.37 27.23 -18.39
C ALA A 353 -16.80 26.60 -19.74
N LYS A 354 -17.51 25.45 -19.70
CA LYS A 354 -18.00 24.71 -20.87
C LYS A 354 -16.90 24.25 -21.84
N THR A 355 -15.66 24.08 -21.35
CA THR A 355 -14.60 23.43 -22.14
C THR A 355 -15.00 21.98 -22.41
N ASP A 356 -14.84 21.53 -23.64
CA ASP A 356 -15.15 20.16 -24.03
C ASP A 356 -14.50 19.12 -23.10
N LEU A 357 -15.27 18.11 -22.71
CA LEU A 357 -14.86 17.12 -21.71
C LEU A 357 -13.68 16.26 -22.17
N LEU A 358 -13.54 16.01 -23.48
CA LEU A 358 -12.41 15.29 -24.07
C LEU A 358 -11.14 16.14 -23.99
N THR A 359 -11.26 17.43 -24.30
CA THR A 359 -10.15 18.40 -24.16
C THR A 359 -9.65 18.45 -22.71
N VAL A 360 -10.57 18.52 -21.72
CA VAL A 360 -10.21 18.51 -20.30
C VAL A 360 -9.59 17.17 -19.89
N ARG A 361 -10.11 16.04 -20.39
CA ARG A 361 -9.54 14.70 -20.18
C ARG A 361 -8.10 14.62 -20.64
N ASP A 362 -7.84 15.08 -21.85
CA ASP A 362 -6.53 15.00 -22.50
C ASP A 362 -5.51 15.92 -21.81
N GLN A 363 -5.90 17.17 -21.50
CA GLN A 363 -5.07 18.09 -20.72
C GLN A 363 -4.77 17.53 -19.33
N ALA A 364 -5.74 16.91 -18.66
CA ALA A 364 -5.56 16.28 -17.32
C ALA A 364 -4.86 14.91 -17.38
N ARG A 365 -4.70 14.35 -18.60
CA ARG A 365 -4.12 13.02 -18.85
C ARG A 365 -4.82 11.94 -18.04
N HIS A 366 -6.17 11.95 -18.10
CA HIS A 366 -6.99 10.94 -17.49
C HIS A 366 -7.14 9.74 -18.42
N SER A 367 -7.07 8.53 -17.88
CA SER A 367 -7.20 7.28 -18.64
C SER A 367 -8.61 7.06 -19.24
N SER A 368 -9.61 7.76 -18.74
CA SER A 368 -10.99 7.70 -19.26
C SER A 368 -11.79 8.93 -18.89
N VAL A 369 -12.85 9.20 -19.67
CA VAL A 369 -13.82 10.27 -19.38
C VAL A 369 -14.49 10.07 -18.02
N LYS A 370 -14.69 8.83 -17.57
CA LYS A 370 -15.25 8.53 -16.23
C LYS A 370 -14.46 9.20 -15.11
N VAL A 371 -13.13 9.29 -15.25
CA VAL A 371 -12.27 9.96 -14.26
C VAL A 371 -12.48 11.48 -14.31
N THR A 372 -12.67 12.06 -15.50
CA THR A 372 -12.95 13.49 -15.66
C THR A 372 -14.36 13.85 -15.16
N ASN A 373 -15.33 12.98 -15.39
CA ASN A 373 -16.72 13.18 -14.95
C ASN A 373 -16.90 13.29 -13.43
N ILE A 374 -15.94 12.81 -12.63
CA ILE A 374 -15.93 12.98 -11.16
C ILE A 374 -15.90 14.48 -10.76
N TYR A 375 -15.39 15.34 -11.65
CA TYR A 375 -15.26 16.78 -11.44
C TYR A 375 -16.42 17.57 -12.01
N THR A 376 -17.37 16.93 -12.72
CA THR A 376 -18.57 17.57 -13.25
C THR A 376 -19.51 17.84 -12.07
N PRO A 377 -19.94 19.10 -11.85
CA PRO A 377 -20.93 19.42 -10.84
C PRO A 377 -22.23 18.65 -11.16
N GLN A 378 -22.73 17.89 -10.21
CA GLN A 378 -24.05 17.26 -10.31
C GLN A 378 -25.07 18.22 -9.68
N ASP A 379 -25.35 19.35 -10.34
CA ASP A 379 -26.36 20.29 -9.90
C ASP A 379 -27.71 19.85 -10.48
N CYS A 380 -28.41 19.02 -9.71
CA CYS A 380 -29.79 18.63 -10.00
C CYS A 380 -30.81 19.51 -9.25
N LYS A 381 -30.40 20.65 -8.67
CA LYS A 381 -31.27 21.48 -7.81
C LYS A 381 -31.96 22.58 -8.53
N GLU A 382 -31.48 22.98 -9.70
CA GLU A 382 -32.05 24.07 -10.53
C GLU A 382 -32.18 23.60 -11.98
N ALA A 383 -33.12 24.18 -12.71
CA ALA A 383 -33.27 23.89 -14.12
C ALA A 383 -31.99 24.30 -14.89
N ASN A 384 -31.56 23.45 -15.80
CA ASN A 384 -30.39 23.74 -16.64
C ASN A 384 -30.78 24.78 -17.71
N HIS A 385 -30.20 25.98 -17.60
CA HIS A 385 -30.47 27.08 -18.52
C HIS A 385 -30.19 26.76 -19.98
N ASP A 386 -29.21 25.90 -20.28
CA ASP A 386 -28.90 25.48 -21.65
C ASP A 386 -29.99 24.58 -22.22
N LEU A 387 -30.71 23.83 -21.37
CA LEU A 387 -31.85 23.00 -21.78
C LEU A 387 -33.15 23.79 -21.88
N ILE A 388 -33.30 24.87 -21.12
CA ILE A 388 -34.49 25.75 -21.21
C ILE A 388 -34.59 26.40 -22.59
N GLY A 389 -33.46 26.81 -23.15
CA GLY A 389 -33.37 27.44 -24.47
C GLY A 389 -33.12 26.48 -25.64
N TYR A 390 -33.13 25.15 -25.40
CA TYR A 390 -32.88 24.17 -26.44
C TYR A 390 -34.14 23.97 -27.30
N GLU A 391 -34.10 24.48 -28.51
CA GLU A 391 -35.14 24.25 -29.54
C GLU A 391 -34.62 23.15 -30.49
N GLY A 392 -35.14 21.94 -30.34
CA GLY A 392 -34.86 20.83 -31.24
C GLY A 392 -35.75 20.89 -32.50
N VAL A 393 -35.56 19.96 -33.40
CA VAL A 393 -36.32 19.84 -34.65
C VAL A 393 -37.68 19.19 -34.42
N PHE A 394 -38.01 18.76 -33.22
CA PHE A 394 -39.35 18.27 -32.81
C PHE A 394 -40.07 19.32 -32.01
#